data_f7e9b995ec75f1b8a1ee7c9c2667612e
#
_entry.id   f7e9b995ec75f1b8a1ee7c9c2667612e
#
_cell.length_a   1.000
_cell.length_b   1.000
_cell.length_c   1.000
_cell.angle_alpha   90.00
_cell.angle_beta   90.00
_cell.angle_gamma   90.00
#
_symmetry.space_group_name_H-M   'P 1'
#
loop_
_entity.id
_entity.type
_entity.pdbx_description
1 polymer ?
#
loop_
_entity_poly.entity_id
_entity_poly.type
_entity_poly.pdbx_seq_one_letter_code
_entity_poly.pdbx_strand_id
1 'polypeptide(L)'
;MKMKKILKIIKTFDIILLLIVLMTSLPGFSQENRNESRPVTGVYDLGIGSTAVKATYLSPLTYKGNLYTLNGQWSKALPFNPSSAIMNFEVDANFCNLLNPAKTARMVGLIGEFSWGMEWRKRLPENFQVTAGGGLNLMGGAYYLLRNSNNPVEALANVSLMISASASKHFKIGRLPILISDRVKLPSVGCFFSADYGETYYEIYLGKYKGLAHAAWWGNNFRIDNLLSVTLDFGRTAMTLGYRLNVYTQWANNLNTKTVTNSFVVGVIPGGIGLKKPKEKTPDEVIYSIY
;
A
#
# COMPACT_ATOMS: atom_id res chain seq x y z
N MET A 1 20.72 28.52 18.18
CA MET A 1 19.36 28.49 17.56
C MET A 1 19.06 27.19 16.81
N LYS A 2 20.05 26.54 16.15
CA LYS A 2 19.87 25.30 15.37
C LYS A 2 19.45 24.07 16.20
N MET A 3 20.05 23.84 17.37
CA MET A 3 19.79 22.66 18.20
C MET A 3 18.35 22.60 18.75
N LYS A 4 17.74 23.75 19.10
CA LYS A 4 16.35 23.81 19.57
C LYS A 4 15.32 23.44 18.49
N LYS A 5 15.58 23.69 17.18
CA LYS A 5 14.71 23.31 16.07
C LYS A 5 14.77 21.80 15.81
N ILE A 6 15.96 21.20 15.84
CA ILE A 6 16.15 19.74 15.69
C ILE A 6 15.45 19.00 16.83
N LEU A 7 15.59 19.48 18.08
CA LEU A 7 14.89 18.90 19.22
C LEU A 7 13.36 18.98 19.08
N LYS A 8 12.84 20.04 18.44
CA LYS A 8 11.40 20.19 18.20
C LYS A 8 10.88 19.20 17.15
N ILE A 9 11.66 18.94 16.10
CA ILE A 9 11.32 17.93 15.06
C ILE A 9 11.36 16.53 15.67
N ILE A 10 12.38 16.20 16.45
CA ILE A 10 12.49 14.89 17.15
C ILE A 10 11.29 14.71 18.10
N LYS A 11 10.96 15.70 18.91
CA LYS A 11 9.78 15.63 19.79
C LYS A 11 8.45 15.47 19.02
N THR A 12 8.34 16.06 17.84
CA THR A 12 7.13 15.89 17.00
C THR A 12 7.06 14.46 16.45
N PHE A 13 8.19 13.88 16.08
CA PHE A 13 8.28 12.48 15.62
C PHE A 13 7.96 11.50 16.77
N ASP A 14 8.47 11.77 17.97
CA ASP A 14 8.17 10.98 19.18
C ASP A 14 6.68 11.04 19.56
N ILE A 15 6.04 12.20 19.39
CA ILE A 15 4.59 12.36 19.62
C ILE A 15 3.77 11.58 18.59
N ILE A 16 4.16 11.60 17.31
CA ILE A 16 3.49 10.84 16.26
C ILE A 16 3.66 9.34 16.51
N LEU A 17 4.86 8.89 16.87
CA LEU A 17 5.14 7.50 17.24
C LEU A 17 4.34 7.07 18.47
N LEU A 18 4.25 7.94 19.49
CA LEU A 18 3.45 7.71 20.69
C LEU A 18 1.96 7.62 20.37
N LEU A 19 1.44 8.47 19.48
CA LEU A 19 0.05 8.41 19.03
C LEU A 19 -0.25 7.12 18.24
N ILE A 20 0.67 6.66 17.41
CA ILE A 20 0.55 5.38 16.69
C ILE A 20 0.54 4.22 17.70
N VAL A 21 1.43 4.22 18.69
CA VAL A 21 1.48 3.21 19.75
C VAL A 21 0.22 3.26 20.63
N LEU A 22 -0.29 4.45 20.96
CA LEU A 22 -1.54 4.62 21.70
C LEU A 22 -2.76 4.12 20.90
N MET A 23 -2.81 4.34 19.58
CA MET A 23 -3.88 3.82 18.74
C MET A 23 -3.84 2.29 18.62
N THR A 24 -2.66 1.67 18.70
CA THR A 24 -2.53 0.20 18.71
C THR A 24 -2.81 -0.42 20.08
N SER A 25 -2.71 0.35 21.16
CA SER A 25 -2.93 -0.11 22.53
C SER A 25 -4.32 0.16 23.10
N LEU A 26 -5.21 0.84 22.35
CA LEU A 26 -6.59 0.98 22.77
C LEU A 26 -7.24 -0.42 22.75
N PRO A 27 -7.56 -1.02 23.91
CA PRO A 27 -8.35 -2.23 23.94
C PRO A 27 -9.70 -1.86 23.34
N GLY A 28 -10.02 -2.46 22.19
CA GLY A 28 -11.34 -2.31 21.60
C GLY A 28 -12.37 -2.69 22.66
N PHE A 29 -13.19 -1.74 23.09
CA PHE A 29 -14.37 -2.00 23.89
C PHE A 29 -15.34 -2.82 23.03
N SER A 30 -15.10 -4.09 22.92
CA SER A 30 -15.98 -5.07 22.35
C SER A 30 -16.29 -6.06 23.47
N GLN A 31 -17.54 -6.14 23.87
CA GLN A 31 -18.06 -7.35 24.46
C GLN A 31 -17.89 -8.45 23.39
N GLU A 32 -16.77 -9.13 23.46
CA GLU A 32 -16.47 -10.28 22.62
C GLU A 32 -17.50 -11.36 23.04
N ASN A 33 -18.44 -11.64 22.16
CA ASN A 33 -19.27 -12.84 22.32
C ASN A 33 -18.29 -14.01 22.39
N ARG A 34 -18.21 -14.69 23.53
CA ARG A 34 -17.15 -15.65 23.87
C ARG A 34 -17.05 -16.85 22.90
N ASN A 35 -17.96 -16.96 21.97
CA ASN A 35 -18.07 -18.12 21.05
C ASN A 35 -17.59 -17.85 19.62
N GLU A 36 -17.24 -16.60 19.24
CA GLU A 36 -16.76 -16.26 17.89
C GLU A 36 -15.25 -16.01 17.89
N SER A 37 -14.50 -16.77 17.11
CA SER A 37 -13.08 -16.53 16.86
C SER A 37 -12.90 -15.72 15.58
N ARG A 38 -12.21 -14.59 15.65
CA ARG A 38 -11.92 -13.67 14.53
C ARG A 38 -10.40 -13.53 14.34
N PRO A 39 -9.76 -14.53 13.71
CA PRO A 39 -8.31 -14.51 13.53
C PRO A 39 -7.88 -13.35 12.61
N VAL A 40 -6.71 -12.80 12.90
CA VAL A 40 -6.01 -11.92 11.96
C VAL A 40 -5.44 -12.77 10.85
N THR A 41 -5.77 -12.45 9.61
CA THR A 41 -5.17 -13.09 8.44
C THR A 41 -4.06 -12.21 7.91
N GLY A 42 -2.82 -12.73 7.92
CA GLY A 42 -1.64 -12.07 7.36
C GLY A 42 -1.32 -12.62 5.98
N VAL A 43 -1.08 -11.74 5.00
CA VAL A 43 -0.59 -12.07 3.67
C VAL A 43 0.78 -11.41 3.51
N TYR A 44 1.77 -12.17 3.07
CA TYR A 44 3.14 -11.70 2.88
C TYR A 44 3.59 -12.00 1.45
N ASP A 45 3.82 -10.96 0.67
CA ASP A 45 4.06 -11.07 -0.76
C ASP A 45 5.43 -10.51 -1.16
N LEU A 46 6.07 -11.19 -2.09
CA LEU A 46 7.24 -10.71 -2.81
C LEU A 46 6.88 -10.54 -4.28
N GLY A 47 7.29 -9.45 -4.89
CA GLY A 47 7.04 -9.18 -6.30
C GLY A 47 8.31 -8.83 -7.07
N ILE A 48 8.33 -9.26 -8.32
CA ILE A 48 9.37 -8.91 -9.29
C ILE A 48 8.69 -8.43 -10.56
N GLY A 49 9.17 -7.31 -11.09
CA GLY A 49 8.56 -6.72 -12.26
C GLY A 49 9.38 -5.64 -12.92
N SER A 50 8.68 -4.75 -13.59
CA SER A 50 9.27 -3.60 -14.27
C SER A 50 8.56 -2.32 -13.88
N THR A 51 9.30 -1.21 -13.98
CA THR A 51 8.73 0.11 -13.78
C THR A 51 9.30 1.11 -14.79
N ALA A 52 8.47 2.07 -15.16
CA ALA A 52 8.82 3.23 -15.96
C ALA A 52 8.53 4.50 -15.14
N VAL A 53 9.55 5.32 -14.96
CA VAL A 53 9.48 6.57 -14.18
C VAL A 53 9.89 7.74 -15.05
N LYS A 54 9.05 8.78 -15.07
CA LYS A 54 9.38 10.11 -15.56
C LYS A 54 9.27 11.08 -14.39
N ALA A 55 10.37 11.65 -13.95
CA ALA A 55 10.51 12.54 -12.81
C ALA A 55 11.14 13.85 -13.29
N THR A 56 10.31 14.83 -13.69
CA THR A 56 10.80 16.03 -14.40
C THR A 56 11.65 16.94 -13.54
N TYR A 57 11.58 16.82 -12.22
CA TYR A 57 12.53 17.46 -11.31
C TYR A 57 13.97 16.97 -11.53
N LEU A 58 14.15 15.67 -11.80
CA LEU A 58 15.46 15.05 -12.00
C LEU A 58 15.87 15.02 -13.48
N SER A 59 14.92 14.69 -14.36
CA SER A 59 15.19 14.54 -15.80
C SER A 59 13.88 14.54 -16.61
N PRO A 60 13.88 15.14 -17.81
CA PRO A 60 12.73 15.06 -18.72
C PRO A 60 12.56 13.67 -19.35
N LEU A 61 13.58 12.78 -19.24
CA LEU A 61 13.59 11.47 -19.85
C LEU A 61 12.79 10.46 -19.00
N THR A 62 12.23 9.43 -19.65
CA THR A 62 11.64 8.29 -18.96
C THR A 62 12.71 7.23 -18.71
N TYR A 63 12.88 6.86 -17.44
CA TYR A 63 13.77 5.78 -16.99
C TYR A 63 12.97 4.50 -16.85
N LYS A 64 13.51 3.36 -17.31
CA LYS A 64 12.86 2.06 -17.24
C LYS A 64 13.80 1.02 -16.66
N GLY A 65 13.25 0.04 -15.95
CA GLY A 65 14.06 -1.05 -15.40
C GLY A 65 13.30 -1.95 -14.45
N ASN A 66 14.06 -2.61 -13.58
CA ASN A 66 13.55 -3.64 -12.70
C ASN A 66 12.87 -3.03 -11.46
N LEU A 67 11.83 -3.71 -11.02
CA LEU A 67 11.08 -3.43 -9.79
C LEU A 67 11.15 -4.68 -8.89
N TYR A 68 11.37 -4.44 -7.60
CA TYR A 68 11.25 -5.43 -6.53
C TYR A 68 10.28 -4.88 -5.49
N THR A 69 9.31 -5.69 -5.09
CA THR A 69 8.28 -5.27 -4.13
C THR A 69 8.25 -6.23 -2.94
N LEU A 70 8.03 -5.68 -1.77
CA LEU A 70 7.73 -6.41 -0.54
C LEU A 70 6.41 -5.86 0.00
N ASN A 71 5.47 -6.75 0.27
CA ASN A 71 4.16 -6.37 0.80
C ASN A 71 3.80 -7.23 2.01
N GLY A 72 3.19 -6.59 3.01
CA GLY A 72 2.54 -7.25 4.13
C GLY A 72 1.13 -6.69 4.31
N GLN A 73 0.14 -7.54 4.32
CA GLN A 73 -1.26 -7.18 4.57
C GLN A 73 -1.80 -7.97 5.76
N TRP A 74 -2.53 -7.29 6.64
CA TRP A 74 -3.22 -7.88 7.78
C TRP A 74 -4.68 -7.48 7.77
N SER A 75 -5.55 -8.47 7.83
CA SER A 75 -6.99 -8.29 7.78
C SER A 75 -7.66 -8.92 8.98
N LYS A 76 -8.66 -8.25 9.56
CA LYS A 76 -9.45 -8.76 10.69
C LYS A 76 -10.93 -8.40 10.52
N ALA A 77 -11.82 -9.35 10.78
CA ALA A 77 -13.25 -9.09 10.87
C ALA A 77 -13.57 -8.24 12.11
N LEU A 78 -14.40 -7.20 11.94
CA LEU A 78 -14.72 -6.24 13.01
C LEU A 78 -15.79 -6.78 13.96
N PRO A 79 -15.72 -6.45 15.29
CA PRO A 79 -16.58 -7.05 16.31
C PRO A 79 -18.06 -6.67 16.18
N PHE A 80 -18.37 -5.47 15.68
CA PHE A 80 -19.74 -4.99 15.57
C PHE A 80 -20.54 -5.60 14.40
N ASN A 81 -19.86 -6.11 13.37
CA ASN A 81 -20.47 -6.83 12.25
C ASN A 81 -19.44 -7.77 11.59
N PRO A 82 -19.08 -8.88 12.23
CA PRO A 82 -17.98 -9.73 11.78
C PRO A 82 -18.20 -10.37 10.41
N SER A 83 -19.47 -10.63 10.07
CA SER A 83 -19.83 -11.22 8.78
C SER A 83 -19.62 -10.27 7.60
N SER A 84 -19.70 -8.95 7.83
CA SER A 84 -19.71 -7.95 6.76
C SER A 84 -18.63 -6.89 6.87
N ALA A 85 -18.13 -6.56 8.06
CA ALA A 85 -17.15 -5.49 8.24
C ALA A 85 -15.74 -6.05 8.49
N ILE A 86 -14.77 -5.55 7.70
CA ILE A 86 -13.36 -5.97 7.73
C ILE A 86 -12.48 -4.74 7.89
N MET A 87 -11.47 -4.85 8.72
CA MET A 87 -10.39 -3.86 8.83
C MET A 87 -9.13 -4.43 8.17
N ASN A 88 -8.48 -3.61 7.36
CA ASN A 88 -7.25 -3.94 6.64
C ASN A 88 -6.12 -2.97 7.02
N PHE A 89 -4.92 -3.54 7.22
CA PHE A 89 -3.65 -2.82 7.26
C PHE A 89 -2.78 -3.37 6.15
N GLU A 90 -2.03 -2.51 5.48
CA GLU A 90 -1.11 -2.92 4.44
C GLU A 90 0.14 -2.03 4.47
N VAL A 91 1.30 -2.66 4.31
CA VAL A 91 2.60 -2.01 4.19
C VAL A 91 3.26 -2.51 2.91
N ASP A 92 3.68 -1.58 2.07
CA ASP A 92 4.41 -1.86 0.83
C ASP A 92 5.77 -1.20 0.86
N ALA A 93 6.78 -1.89 0.32
CA ALA A 93 8.08 -1.31 0.01
C ALA A 93 8.46 -1.68 -1.43
N ASN A 94 8.75 -0.67 -2.23
CA ASN A 94 9.05 -0.80 -3.65
C ASN A 94 10.46 -0.26 -3.92
N PHE A 95 11.35 -1.12 -4.40
CA PHE A 95 12.69 -0.74 -4.83
C PHE A 95 12.81 -0.87 -6.35
N CYS A 96 13.33 0.16 -7.00
CA CYS A 96 13.56 0.12 -8.45
C CYS A 96 14.96 0.56 -8.85
N ASN A 97 15.46 -0.03 -9.93
CA ASN A 97 16.74 0.27 -10.54
C ASN A 97 16.53 0.46 -12.05
N LEU A 98 16.70 1.69 -12.51
CA LEU A 98 16.24 2.18 -13.80
C LEU A 98 17.38 2.76 -14.61
N LEU A 99 17.28 2.63 -15.93
CA LEU A 99 18.19 3.24 -16.89
C LEU A 99 17.43 4.19 -17.83
N ASN A 100 18.10 5.26 -18.25
CA ASN A 100 17.59 6.10 -19.31
C ASN A 100 17.61 5.37 -20.67
N PRO A 101 16.94 5.88 -21.72
CA PRO A 101 16.88 5.22 -23.04
C PRO A 101 18.25 4.91 -23.62
N ALA A 102 19.25 5.77 -23.42
CA ALA A 102 20.61 5.58 -23.90
C ALA A 102 21.48 4.67 -23.00
N LYS A 103 20.95 4.18 -21.86
CA LYS A 103 21.64 3.37 -20.85
C LYS A 103 22.89 4.01 -20.25
N THR A 104 23.00 5.33 -20.33
CA THR A 104 24.16 6.12 -19.85
C THR A 104 23.96 6.74 -18.46
N ALA A 105 22.73 6.72 -17.94
CA ALA A 105 22.39 7.26 -16.63
C ALA A 105 21.46 6.30 -15.89
N ARG A 106 21.71 6.14 -14.59
CA ARG A 106 20.95 5.27 -13.69
C ARG A 106 20.18 6.08 -12.67
N MET A 107 18.92 5.67 -12.44
CA MET A 107 18.06 6.18 -11.37
C MET A 107 17.69 5.00 -10.48
N VAL A 108 17.73 5.20 -9.17
CA VAL A 108 17.23 4.25 -8.19
C VAL A 108 16.07 4.88 -7.43
N GLY A 109 15.13 4.08 -6.97
CA GLY A 109 14.00 4.57 -6.17
C GLY A 109 13.67 3.62 -5.06
N LEU A 110 13.28 4.19 -3.93
CA LEU A 110 12.71 3.47 -2.79
C LEU A 110 11.44 4.20 -2.36
N ILE A 111 10.31 3.53 -2.47
CA ILE A 111 9.00 4.07 -2.14
C ILE A 111 8.33 3.13 -1.15
N GLY A 112 7.98 3.67 0.01
CA GLY A 112 7.18 2.98 1.03
C GLY A 112 5.75 3.47 1.02
N GLU A 113 4.83 2.59 1.37
CA GLU A 113 3.41 2.89 1.47
C GLU A 113 2.81 2.19 2.67
N PHE A 114 1.92 2.89 3.37
CA PHE A 114 1.09 2.36 4.43
C PHE A 114 -0.36 2.67 4.11
N SER A 115 -1.23 1.67 4.22
CA SER A 115 -2.68 1.83 4.09
C SER A 115 -3.39 1.24 5.30
N TRP A 116 -4.40 1.95 5.78
CA TRP A 116 -5.35 1.47 6.76
C TRP A 116 -6.75 1.76 6.26
N GLY A 117 -7.65 0.77 6.31
CA GLY A 117 -9.00 0.94 5.82
C GLY A 117 -10.00 0.01 6.48
N MET A 118 -11.27 0.36 6.30
CA MET A 118 -12.41 -0.49 6.63
C MET A 118 -13.22 -0.75 5.38
N GLU A 119 -13.62 -2.00 5.19
CA GLU A 119 -14.36 -2.45 4.03
C GLU A 119 -15.59 -3.22 4.47
N TRP A 120 -16.68 -3.04 3.72
CA TRP A 120 -17.90 -3.81 3.84
C TRP A 120 -17.90 -4.92 2.81
N ARG A 121 -18.09 -6.14 3.31
CA ARG A 121 -18.15 -7.37 2.54
C ARG A 121 -19.61 -7.77 2.33
N LYS A 122 -19.96 -8.15 1.10
CA LYS A 122 -21.24 -8.77 0.76
C LYS A 122 -20.97 -10.08 0.03
N ARG A 123 -21.47 -11.17 0.59
CA ARG A 123 -21.47 -12.49 -0.05
C ARG A 123 -22.67 -12.58 -0.97
N LEU A 124 -22.44 -13.03 -2.18
CA LEU A 124 -23.41 -13.21 -3.25
C LEU A 124 -23.57 -14.71 -3.56
N PRO A 125 -24.61 -15.13 -4.29
CA PRO A 125 -24.74 -16.50 -4.78
C PRO A 125 -23.49 -17.00 -5.52
N GLU A 126 -23.37 -18.29 -5.73
CA GLU A 126 -22.30 -18.95 -6.47
C GLU A 126 -20.88 -18.72 -5.89
N ASN A 127 -20.75 -18.57 -4.58
CA ASN A 127 -19.48 -18.33 -3.90
C ASN A 127 -18.75 -17.05 -4.39
N PHE A 128 -19.51 -16.06 -4.80
CA PHE A 128 -18.99 -14.77 -5.18
C PHE A 128 -19.07 -13.80 -4.00
N GLN A 129 -18.03 -12.98 -3.83
CA GLN A 129 -17.94 -11.99 -2.76
C GLN A 129 -17.45 -10.66 -3.34
N VAL A 130 -18.04 -9.59 -2.89
CA VAL A 130 -17.58 -8.23 -3.17
C VAL A 130 -17.27 -7.51 -1.85
N THR A 131 -16.24 -6.66 -1.87
CA THR A 131 -15.98 -5.73 -0.78
C THR A 131 -15.87 -4.32 -1.34
N ALA A 132 -16.27 -3.34 -0.56
CA ALA A 132 -16.06 -1.94 -0.87
C ALA A 132 -15.88 -1.15 0.42
N GLY A 133 -15.02 -0.17 0.40
CA GLY A 133 -14.73 0.64 1.58
C GLY A 133 -13.76 1.76 1.31
N GLY A 134 -13.13 2.23 2.37
CA GLY A 134 -12.16 3.30 2.29
C GLY A 134 -11.30 3.39 3.54
N GLY A 135 -10.34 4.31 3.48
CA GLY A 135 -9.40 4.48 4.57
C GLY A 135 -8.38 5.58 4.31
N LEU A 136 -7.28 5.48 5.01
CA LEU A 136 -6.14 6.38 4.91
C LEU A 136 -5.01 5.69 4.16
N ASN A 137 -4.33 6.44 3.30
CA ASN A 137 -3.13 6.01 2.60
C ASN A 137 -2.01 7.02 2.83
N LEU A 138 -0.84 6.53 3.21
CA LEU A 138 0.39 7.28 3.38
C LEU A 138 1.42 6.73 2.41
N MET A 139 2.05 7.57 1.62
CA MET A 139 3.14 7.20 0.73
C MET A 139 4.32 8.12 0.97
N GLY A 140 5.52 7.55 1.03
CA GLY A 140 6.75 8.30 1.18
C GLY A 140 7.92 7.60 0.50
N GLY A 141 8.90 8.37 0.05
CA GLY A 141 10.08 7.82 -0.58
C GLY A 141 10.83 8.82 -1.44
N ALA A 142 11.71 8.31 -2.29
CA ALA A 142 12.48 9.17 -3.19
C ALA A 142 12.98 8.42 -4.42
N TYR A 143 13.19 9.19 -5.49
CA TYR A 143 14.02 8.81 -6.62
C TYR A 143 15.37 9.50 -6.53
N TYR A 144 16.44 8.79 -6.81
CA TYR A 144 17.81 9.28 -6.82
C TYR A 144 18.44 9.07 -8.20
N LEU A 145 18.83 10.15 -8.88
CA LEU A 145 19.50 10.12 -10.16
C LEU A 145 21.02 10.22 -9.95
N LEU A 146 21.73 9.09 -10.12
CA LEU A 146 23.16 8.98 -9.81
C LEU A 146 24.06 9.91 -10.61
N ARG A 147 23.61 10.37 -11.77
CA ARG A 147 24.38 11.26 -12.64
C ARG A 147 24.35 12.72 -12.17
N ASN A 148 23.31 13.13 -11.44
CA ASN A 148 23.19 14.51 -11.00
C ASN A 148 24.09 14.76 -9.79
N SER A 149 24.98 15.75 -9.88
CA SER A 149 25.81 16.20 -8.75
C SER A 149 25.07 17.22 -7.89
N ASN A 150 24.17 18.01 -8.50
CA ASN A 150 23.32 18.99 -7.82
C ASN A 150 21.86 18.52 -7.84
N ASN A 151 21.20 18.52 -6.67
CA ASN A 151 19.82 18.04 -6.50
C ASN A 151 19.54 16.66 -7.13
N PRO A 152 20.25 15.61 -6.70
CA PRO A 152 20.10 14.27 -7.30
C PRO A 152 18.83 13.53 -6.83
N VAL A 153 18.07 14.08 -5.89
CA VAL A 153 16.94 13.43 -5.22
C VAL A 153 15.63 14.15 -5.56
N GLU A 154 14.58 13.39 -5.86
CA GLU A 154 13.19 13.84 -5.84
C GLU A 154 12.48 13.10 -4.72
N ALA A 155 12.10 13.82 -3.66
CA ALA A 155 11.33 13.26 -2.55
C ALA A 155 9.84 13.21 -2.90
N LEU A 156 9.20 12.13 -2.52
CA LEU A 156 7.76 11.91 -2.63
C LEU A 156 7.17 11.77 -1.23
N ALA A 157 6.10 12.50 -0.95
CA ALA A 157 5.29 12.31 0.25
C ALA A 157 3.84 12.63 -0.09
N ASN A 158 2.94 11.74 0.30
CA ASN A 158 1.51 11.87 0.06
C ASN A 158 0.73 11.32 1.25
N VAL A 159 -0.32 12.03 1.63
CA VAL A 159 -1.33 11.59 2.61
C VAL A 159 -2.69 11.75 1.96
N SER A 160 -3.45 10.69 1.83
CA SER A 160 -4.74 10.74 1.14
C SER A 160 -5.78 9.82 1.76
N LEU A 161 -7.04 10.20 1.63
CA LEU A 161 -8.16 9.28 1.77
C LEU A 161 -8.15 8.34 0.57
N MET A 162 -8.45 7.07 0.81
CA MET A 162 -8.41 6.00 -0.18
C MET A 162 -9.78 5.33 -0.27
N ILE A 163 -10.21 5.04 -1.48
CA ILE A 163 -11.32 4.14 -1.78
C ILE A 163 -10.72 2.79 -2.16
N SER A 164 -11.30 1.71 -1.65
CA SER A 164 -10.93 0.33 -2.00
C SER A 164 -12.15 -0.47 -2.38
N ALA A 165 -11.96 -1.38 -3.32
CA ALA A 165 -12.96 -2.35 -3.72
C ALA A 165 -12.29 -3.65 -4.13
N SER A 166 -12.95 -4.78 -3.87
CA SER A 166 -12.51 -6.07 -4.38
C SER A 166 -13.68 -6.95 -4.79
N ALA A 167 -13.41 -7.85 -5.72
CA ALA A 167 -14.30 -8.92 -6.12
C ALA A 167 -13.54 -10.24 -6.05
N SER A 168 -14.17 -11.27 -5.49
CA SER A 168 -13.54 -12.58 -5.38
C SER A 168 -14.54 -13.70 -5.63
N LYS A 169 -14.05 -14.79 -6.22
CA LYS A 169 -14.82 -16.00 -6.46
C LYS A 169 -14.04 -17.22 -5.98
N HIS A 170 -14.70 -18.03 -5.18
CA HIS A 170 -14.16 -19.28 -4.68
C HIS A 170 -14.73 -20.46 -5.46
N PHE A 171 -13.86 -21.41 -5.79
CA PHE A 171 -14.22 -22.69 -6.39
C PHE A 171 -13.24 -23.79 -5.97
N LYS A 172 -13.48 -25.03 -6.36
CA LYS A 172 -12.63 -26.17 -6.03
C LYS A 172 -12.19 -26.89 -7.30
N ILE A 173 -10.91 -27.20 -7.38
CA ILE A 173 -10.36 -28.12 -8.38
C ILE A 173 -9.95 -29.40 -7.66
N GLY A 174 -10.74 -30.45 -7.83
CA GLY A 174 -10.60 -31.67 -7.03
C GLY A 174 -10.81 -31.41 -5.54
N ARG A 175 -9.75 -31.60 -4.75
CA ARG A 175 -9.76 -31.34 -3.29
C ARG A 175 -9.16 -30.01 -2.87
N LEU A 176 -8.64 -29.22 -3.82
CA LEU A 176 -7.98 -27.97 -3.57
C LEU A 176 -8.95 -26.79 -3.73
N PRO A 177 -9.26 -26.05 -2.65
CA PRO A 177 -9.99 -24.80 -2.75
C PRO A 177 -9.12 -23.71 -3.38
N ILE A 178 -9.71 -22.93 -4.28
CA ILE A 178 -9.06 -21.85 -5.01
C ILE A 178 -9.91 -20.60 -4.86
N LEU A 179 -9.27 -19.47 -4.58
CA LEU A 179 -9.88 -18.14 -4.57
C LEU A 179 -9.23 -17.28 -5.66
N ILE A 180 -10.01 -16.79 -6.61
CA ILE A 180 -9.60 -15.73 -7.51
C ILE A 180 -10.10 -14.42 -6.94
N SER A 181 -9.24 -13.42 -6.86
CA SER A 181 -9.58 -12.11 -6.33
C SER A 181 -8.97 -11.01 -7.18
N ASP A 182 -9.74 -9.98 -7.45
CA ASP A 182 -9.28 -8.71 -8.03
C ASP A 182 -9.57 -7.59 -7.04
N ARG A 183 -8.54 -6.80 -6.70
CA ARG A 183 -8.61 -5.69 -5.75
C ARG A 183 -8.09 -4.42 -6.38
N VAL A 184 -8.83 -3.34 -6.19
CA VAL A 184 -8.45 -1.99 -6.63
C VAL A 184 -8.42 -1.06 -5.43
N LYS A 185 -7.35 -0.26 -5.35
CA LYS A 185 -7.21 0.88 -4.41
C LYS A 185 -7.04 2.16 -5.20
N LEU A 186 -7.76 3.21 -4.78
CA LEU A 186 -7.81 4.53 -5.40
C LEU A 186 -7.63 5.60 -4.33
N PRO A 187 -6.39 6.03 -4.01
CA PRO A 187 -6.18 7.26 -3.26
C PRO A 187 -6.86 8.43 -3.99
N SER A 188 -7.62 9.24 -3.26
CA SER A 188 -8.56 10.20 -3.88
C SER A 188 -8.26 11.65 -3.52
N VAL A 189 -8.47 12.03 -2.28
CA VAL A 189 -8.32 13.41 -1.79
C VAL A 189 -7.32 13.43 -0.64
N GLY A 190 -6.47 14.45 -0.60
CA GLY A 190 -5.47 14.56 0.45
C GLY A 190 -4.50 15.72 0.24
N CYS A 191 -3.25 15.50 0.58
CA CYS A 191 -2.17 16.43 0.30
C CYS A 191 -0.90 15.69 -0.09
N PHE A 192 -0.06 16.35 -0.89
CA PHE A 192 1.23 15.83 -1.31
C PHE A 192 2.31 16.90 -1.30
N PHE A 193 3.55 16.47 -1.21
CA PHE A 193 4.74 17.29 -1.31
C PHE A 193 5.19 17.41 -2.77
N SER A 194 5.56 18.61 -3.19
CA SER A 194 6.28 18.88 -4.43
C SER A 194 7.18 20.11 -4.23
N ALA A 195 8.47 19.97 -4.52
CA ALA A 195 9.36 21.12 -4.63
C ALA A 195 8.98 22.00 -5.82
N ASP A 196 9.44 23.24 -5.85
CA ASP A 196 9.29 24.10 -7.02
C ASP A 196 10.35 23.78 -8.09
N TYR A 197 10.09 24.14 -9.35
CA TYR A 197 11.08 23.94 -10.40
C TYR A 197 12.36 24.75 -10.12
N GLY A 198 13.49 24.03 -10.06
CA GLY A 198 14.80 24.64 -9.74
C GLY A 198 15.03 24.89 -8.25
N GLU A 199 14.06 24.64 -7.37
CA GLU A 199 14.23 24.76 -5.92
C GLU A 199 15.12 23.64 -5.40
N THR A 200 16.10 24.01 -4.56
CA THR A 200 17.01 23.04 -3.96
C THR A 200 16.52 22.58 -2.58
N TYR A 201 16.80 21.36 -2.20
CA TYR A 201 16.52 20.88 -0.82
C TYR A 201 17.29 21.67 0.23
N TYR A 202 18.40 22.32 -0.16
CA TYR A 202 19.15 23.22 0.70
C TYR A 202 18.34 24.48 1.04
N GLU A 203 17.63 25.07 0.07
CA GLU A 203 16.73 26.21 0.31
C GLU A 203 15.57 25.84 1.22
N ILE A 204 14.99 24.64 1.02
CA ILE A 204 13.96 24.08 1.92
C ILE A 204 14.53 23.92 3.34
N TYR A 205 15.74 23.39 3.46
CA TYR A 205 16.42 23.27 4.76
C TYR A 205 16.63 24.63 5.45
N LEU A 206 16.89 25.68 4.68
CA LEU A 206 17.02 27.05 5.19
C LEU A 206 15.69 27.71 5.58
N GLY A 207 14.56 27.05 5.33
CA GLY A 207 13.24 27.50 5.78
C GLY A 207 12.30 28.00 4.70
N LYS A 208 12.61 27.78 3.42
CA LYS A 208 11.71 28.07 2.29
C LYS A 208 10.67 26.96 2.18
N TYR A 209 9.57 27.07 2.92
CA TYR A 209 8.51 26.05 2.96
C TYR A 209 7.26 26.43 2.17
N LYS A 210 7.22 27.64 1.62
CA LYS A 210 6.05 28.13 0.87
C LYS A 210 5.93 27.38 -0.45
N GLY A 211 4.73 26.85 -0.75
CA GLY A 211 4.47 26.18 -2.02
C GLY A 211 4.85 24.71 -2.08
N LEU A 212 5.30 24.09 -0.96
CA LEU A 212 5.72 22.68 -0.95
C LEU A 212 4.56 21.71 -0.74
N ALA A 213 3.49 22.13 -0.08
CA ALA A 213 2.32 21.29 0.19
C ALA A 213 1.17 21.67 -0.75
N HIS A 214 0.64 20.66 -1.42
CA HIS A 214 -0.44 20.81 -2.41
C HIS A 214 -1.62 19.94 -2.02
N ALA A 215 -2.84 20.46 -2.24
CA ALA A 215 -4.05 19.64 -2.14
C ALA A 215 -4.03 18.59 -3.26
N ALA A 216 -4.28 17.33 -2.90
CA ALA A 216 -4.32 16.20 -3.80
C ALA A 216 -5.76 15.91 -4.23
N TRP A 217 -5.97 15.67 -5.51
CA TRP A 217 -7.20 15.15 -6.11
C TRP A 217 -6.85 14.48 -7.45
N TRP A 218 -7.74 13.71 -8.02
CA TRP A 218 -7.42 12.92 -9.22
C TRP A 218 -6.92 13.70 -10.44
N GLY A 219 -7.19 15.02 -10.51
CA GLY A 219 -6.71 15.87 -11.59
C GLY A 219 -5.23 16.24 -11.51
N ASN A 220 -4.66 16.27 -10.30
CA ASN A 220 -3.26 16.64 -10.08
C ASN A 220 -2.42 15.57 -9.36
N ASN A 221 -3.07 14.61 -8.70
CA ASN A 221 -2.42 13.50 -8.03
C ASN A 221 -3.30 12.26 -8.19
N PHE A 222 -3.12 11.56 -9.32
CA PHE A 222 -3.87 10.34 -9.61
C PHE A 222 -3.04 9.12 -9.30
N ARG A 223 -3.69 8.16 -8.64
CA ARG A 223 -3.10 6.86 -8.36
C ARG A 223 -4.15 5.76 -8.43
N ILE A 224 -3.76 4.65 -9.01
CA ILE A 224 -4.51 3.40 -9.00
C ILE A 224 -3.56 2.25 -8.72
N ASP A 225 -3.94 1.38 -7.82
CA ASP A 225 -3.26 0.11 -7.53
C ASP A 225 -4.27 -1.01 -7.74
N ASN A 226 -3.95 -1.94 -8.63
CA ASN A 226 -4.77 -3.12 -8.93
C ASN A 226 -3.96 -4.38 -8.71
N LEU A 227 -4.53 -5.35 -8.00
CA LEU A 227 -3.96 -6.68 -7.75
C LEU A 227 -4.97 -7.75 -8.14
N LEU A 228 -4.70 -8.42 -9.24
CA LEU A 228 -5.36 -9.67 -9.63
C LEU A 228 -4.58 -10.84 -9.05
N SER A 229 -5.22 -11.72 -8.29
CA SER A 229 -4.56 -12.83 -7.60
C SER A 229 -5.35 -14.12 -7.61
N VAL A 230 -4.62 -15.23 -7.53
CA VAL A 230 -5.13 -16.59 -7.36
C VAL A 230 -4.52 -17.16 -6.09
N THR A 231 -5.34 -17.54 -5.14
CA THR A 231 -4.92 -18.12 -3.85
C THR A 231 -5.31 -19.59 -3.78
N LEU A 232 -4.34 -20.44 -3.49
CA LEU A 232 -4.49 -21.89 -3.30
C LEU A 232 -4.47 -22.19 -1.82
N ASP A 233 -5.58 -22.72 -1.26
CA ASP A 233 -5.69 -23.01 0.17
C ASP A 233 -5.35 -24.48 0.49
N PHE A 234 -4.23 -24.69 1.17
CA PHE A 234 -3.79 -26.01 1.65
C PHE A 234 -4.29 -26.34 3.07
N GLY A 235 -5.02 -25.41 3.71
CA GLY A 235 -5.62 -25.50 5.03
C GLY A 235 -4.78 -24.83 6.12
N ARG A 236 -3.57 -25.32 6.41
CA ARG A 236 -2.65 -24.67 7.37
C ARG A 236 -1.90 -23.49 6.79
N THR A 237 -1.79 -23.45 5.49
CA THR A 237 -1.09 -22.38 4.74
C THR A 237 -1.81 -22.21 3.42
N ALA A 238 -1.88 -21.00 2.91
CA ALA A 238 -2.28 -20.75 1.53
C ALA A 238 -1.15 -20.03 0.77
N MET A 239 -1.10 -20.24 -0.54
CA MET A 239 -0.18 -19.56 -1.44
C MET A 239 -0.96 -18.67 -2.40
N THR A 240 -0.44 -17.47 -2.62
CA THR A 240 -1.01 -16.51 -3.56
C THR A 240 -0.05 -16.29 -4.72
N LEU A 241 -0.59 -16.30 -5.93
CA LEU A 241 0.08 -15.87 -7.15
C LEU A 241 -0.72 -14.71 -7.72
N GLY A 242 -0.06 -13.62 -8.09
CA GLY A 242 -0.76 -12.42 -8.56
C GLY A 242 0.00 -11.61 -9.59
N TYR A 243 -0.73 -10.69 -10.19
CA TYR A 243 -0.20 -9.64 -11.03
C TYR A 243 -0.68 -8.30 -10.49
N ARG A 244 0.27 -7.41 -10.19
CA ARG A 244 0.01 -6.07 -9.64
C ARG A 244 0.38 -5.01 -10.66
N LEU A 245 -0.55 -4.10 -10.90
CA LEU A 245 -0.38 -2.90 -11.70
C LEU A 245 -0.56 -1.68 -10.80
N ASN A 246 0.41 -0.77 -10.79
CA ASN A 246 0.27 0.51 -10.12
C ASN A 246 0.61 1.64 -11.10
N VAL A 247 -0.26 2.64 -11.16
CA VAL A 247 -0.07 3.87 -11.93
C VAL A 247 -0.13 5.04 -10.96
N TYR A 248 0.87 5.89 -11.01
CA TYR A 248 0.96 7.10 -10.24
C TYR A 248 1.30 8.29 -11.13
N THR A 249 0.56 9.39 -11.00
CA THR A 249 0.87 10.65 -11.65
C THR A 249 0.70 11.80 -10.65
N GLN A 250 1.68 12.67 -10.60
CA GLN A 250 1.67 13.89 -9.80
C GLN A 250 2.03 15.08 -10.67
N TRP A 251 1.27 16.16 -10.53
CA TRP A 251 1.54 17.42 -11.24
C TRP A 251 1.35 18.60 -10.31
N ALA A 252 2.42 19.33 -10.06
CA ALA A 252 2.44 20.57 -9.29
C ALA A 252 3.69 21.39 -9.68
N ASN A 253 3.66 22.71 -9.49
CA ASN A 253 4.83 23.58 -9.67
C ASN A 253 5.54 23.42 -11.03
N ASN A 254 4.80 23.19 -12.11
CA ASN A 254 5.33 22.86 -13.45
C ASN A 254 6.17 21.56 -13.49
N LEU A 255 6.13 20.76 -12.44
CA LEU A 255 6.78 19.46 -12.37
C LEU A 255 5.76 18.35 -12.57
N ASN A 256 6.21 17.27 -13.21
CA ASN A 256 5.39 16.10 -13.47
C ASN A 256 6.17 14.83 -13.10
N THR A 257 5.63 14.05 -12.18
CA THR A 257 6.15 12.73 -11.86
C THR A 257 5.13 11.70 -12.29
N LYS A 258 5.53 10.78 -13.17
CA LYS A 258 4.72 9.67 -13.65
C LYS A 258 5.44 8.36 -13.40
N THR A 259 4.75 7.42 -12.79
CA THR A 259 5.27 6.08 -12.54
C THR A 259 4.23 5.05 -12.99
N VAL A 260 4.68 4.08 -13.76
CA VAL A 260 3.88 2.90 -14.10
C VAL A 260 4.69 1.68 -13.71
N THR A 261 4.16 0.86 -12.81
CA THR A 261 4.80 -0.36 -12.36
C THR A 261 3.91 -1.56 -12.66
N ASN A 262 4.53 -2.66 -13.00
CA ASN A 262 3.86 -3.95 -13.09
C ASN A 262 4.77 -5.04 -12.51
N SER A 263 4.17 -5.98 -11.78
CA SER A 263 4.93 -7.05 -11.13
C SER A 263 4.13 -8.33 -11.03
N PHE A 264 4.82 -9.46 -11.15
CA PHE A 264 4.33 -10.74 -10.69
C PHE A 264 4.61 -10.87 -9.20
N VAL A 265 3.61 -11.33 -8.48
CA VAL A 265 3.61 -11.40 -7.01
C VAL A 265 3.44 -12.85 -6.59
N VAL A 266 4.25 -13.28 -5.64
CA VAL A 266 4.13 -14.59 -4.99
C VAL A 266 4.03 -14.36 -3.49
N GLY A 267 3.01 -14.92 -2.86
CA GLY A 267 2.74 -14.69 -1.46
C GLY A 267 2.41 -15.95 -0.68
N VAL A 268 2.48 -15.81 0.65
CA VAL A 268 2.16 -16.85 1.62
C VAL A 268 1.19 -16.28 2.65
N ILE A 269 0.20 -17.09 3.01
CA ILE A 269 -0.80 -16.80 4.04
C ILE A 269 -0.69 -17.87 5.12
N PRO A 270 0.05 -17.61 6.21
CA PRO A 270 0.11 -18.52 7.35
C PRO A 270 -1.29 -18.66 7.98
N GLY A 271 -1.71 -19.91 8.29
CA GLY A 271 -3.04 -20.20 8.83
C GLY A 271 -4.11 -20.43 7.75
N GLY A 272 -3.80 -20.24 6.46
CA GLY A 272 -4.74 -20.40 5.36
C GLY A 272 -5.81 -19.30 5.32
N ILE A 273 -6.84 -19.49 4.50
CA ILE A 273 -7.95 -18.53 4.33
C ILE A 273 -9.31 -19.10 4.76
N GLY A 274 -9.32 -20.26 5.38
CA GLY A 274 -10.52 -20.89 5.94
C GLY A 274 -11.43 -21.61 4.95
N LEU A 275 -11.05 -21.76 3.69
CA LEU A 275 -11.82 -22.50 2.69
C LEU A 275 -11.72 -24.01 2.89
N LYS A 276 -10.63 -24.51 3.47
CA LYS A 276 -10.43 -25.90 3.84
C LYS A 276 -10.64 -26.03 5.34
N LYS A 277 -11.72 -26.70 5.73
CA LYS A 277 -12.02 -26.92 7.16
C LYS A 277 -10.87 -27.68 7.83
N PRO A 278 -10.36 -27.24 9.00
CA PRO A 278 -9.41 -28.00 9.80
C PRO A 278 -10.01 -29.35 10.20
N LYS A 279 -9.18 -30.39 10.38
CA LYS A 279 -9.61 -31.68 10.88
C LYS A 279 -9.88 -31.72 12.39
N GLU A 280 -9.40 -30.69 13.12
CA GLU A 280 -9.58 -30.60 14.59
C GLU A 280 -10.86 -29.83 14.94
N LYS A 281 -11.44 -30.11 16.10
CA LYS A 281 -12.62 -29.41 16.65
C LYS A 281 -12.30 -27.91 16.75
N THR A 282 -12.86 -27.12 15.85
CA THR A 282 -12.80 -25.65 15.89
C THR A 282 -13.82 -25.12 16.90
N PRO A 283 -13.60 -23.95 17.52
CA PRO A 283 -14.65 -23.21 18.22
C PRO A 283 -15.88 -23.08 17.31
N ASP A 284 -17.06 -23.01 17.92
CA ASP A 284 -18.33 -23.13 17.21
C ASP A 284 -18.54 -22.19 16.04
N GLU A 285 -17.80 -21.06 15.96
CA GLU A 285 -17.81 -20.19 14.80
C GLU A 285 -16.48 -19.45 14.63
N VAL A 286 -15.77 -19.71 13.50
CA VAL A 286 -14.56 -18.98 13.11
C VAL A 286 -14.88 -18.11 11.90
N ILE A 287 -14.77 -16.79 12.04
CA ILE A 287 -15.03 -15.83 10.96
C ILE A 287 -13.70 -15.31 10.40
N TYR A 288 -13.36 -15.77 9.20
CA TYR A 288 -12.17 -15.31 8.48
C TYR A 288 -12.42 -13.97 7.77
N SER A 289 -11.37 -13.16 7.68
CA SER A 289 -11.45 -11.83 7.07
C SER A 289 -11.39 -11.85 5.55
N ILE A 290 -10.69 -12.81 4.95
CA ILE A 290 -10.51 -12.86 3.48
C ILE A 290 -11.71 -13.54 2.81
N TYR A 291 -12.32 -14.54 3.46
CA TYR A 291 -13.46 -15.25 2.91
C TYR A 291 -14.50 -15.64 3.97
#